data_fd8521bfc3fcda6fadb0d0bd67ae970a
#
_entry.id   fd8521bfc3fcda6fadb0d0bd67ae970a
#
_cell.length_a   1.000
_cell.length_b   1.000
_cell.length_c   1.000
_cell.angle_alpha   90.00
_cell.angle_beta   90.00
_cell.angle_gamma   90.00
#
_symmetry.space_group_name_H-M   'P 1'
#
loop_
_entity.id
_entity.type
_entity.pdbx_description
1 polymer ?
#
loop_
_entity_poly.entity_id
_entity_poly.type
_entity_poly.pdbx_seq_one_letter_code
_entity_poly.pdbx_strand_id
1 'polypeptide(L)'
;MRILCLSDLHFVSKEGYTSLPKRRHNLALELLERVIERERGNYEVIILCGDLIDDGKIDTSEKDFFEIKKVIEREKKPYIFVMGNHDIGSDKISEILKNAAPLHYREYIFYPFNDEYKDDDRCYREKEEIEKFINFCRNNRDKKIITVQHNVVYPKIESDYPYNIENSEKILEIYRKCNVILSISGHYHKGVEETEYNGIYFITLPALCESPFSYYIIELDGKINFIKKSLYINKDFPLIDFHCHTEFAYCRENVECEKNIERAKIFGLDGIVLTEHSSHLYLKLEETRLFIDGIDILYKARKENRDRMSEFKKRVFPLKGEYVKVGMEVECDKNGNITLLPEDMEGIDYLVGAVHFLPEEYMVSRKKVIEGFLKFTEFLCKNKIDIIAHPFRFFLRNKMDVPKDIYDDVVRILKEYNVAAELNFHSGNRPDPLFFEKCINGGVKISLASDAHNLIEVGEFSKHIDFLRKIDPNIGEFLYTGWL
;
A
#
# COMPACT_ATOMS: atom_id res chain seq x y z
N MET A 1 -1.94 -5.62 -22.95
CA MET A 1 -2.61 -4.53 -22.21
C MET A 1 -3.02 -5.02 -20.84
N ARG A 2 -2.82 -4.19 -19.80
CA ARG A 2 -3.20 -4.50 -18.41
C ARG A 2 -4.25 -3.51 -17.90
N ILE A 3 -5.28 -4.01 -17.25
CA ILE A 3 -6.40 -3.25 -16.73
C ILE A 3 -6.46 -3.43 -15.23
N LEU A 4 -6.48 -2.33 -14.47
CA LEU A 4 -6.77 -2.35 -13.03
C LEU A 4 -8.29 -2.30 -12.85
N CYS A 5 -8.85 -3.32 -12.20
CA CYS A 5 -10.29 -3.47 -12.00
C CYS A 5 -10.62 -3.49 -10.50
N LEU A 6 -11.51 -2.58 -10.10
CA LEU A 6 -11.95 -2.32 -8.73
C LEU A 6 -13.47 -2.23 -8.69
N SER A 7 -14.07 -2.54 -7.55
CA SER A 7 -15.52 -2.38 -7.33
C SER A 7 -15.83 -2.15 -5.86
N ASP A 8 -17.00 -1.61 -5.59
CA ASP A 8 -17.62 -1.55 -4.28
C ASP A 8 -16.68 -0.93 -3.24
N LEU A 9 -16.30 0.34 -3.46
CA LEU A 9 -15.48 1.11 -2.53
C LEU A 9 -16.30 1.53 -1.32
N HIS A 10 -17.57 1.94 -1.53
CA HIS A 10 -18.47 2.42 -0.50
C HIS A 10 -17.84 3.50 0.39
N PHE A 11 -17.16 4.48 -0.22
CA PHE A 11 -16.47 5.52 0.53
C PHE A 11 -17.45 6.48 1.22
N VAL A 12 -17.16 6.80 2.48
CA VAL A 12 -17.84 7.84 3.25
C VAL A 12 -16.83 8.60 4.10
N SER A 13 -16.79 9.91 3.96
CA SER A 13 -15.97 10.79 4.81
C SER A 13 -16.67 11.22 6.10
N LYS A 14 -17.95 10.94 6.26
CA LYS A 14 -18.76 11.36 7.42
C LYS A 14 -18.40 10.52 8.66
N GLU A 15 -17.87 11.16 9.69
CA GLU A 15 -17.53 10.50 10.95
C GLU A 15 -18.77 9.86 11.61
N GLY A 16 -18.56 8.66 12.18
CA GLY A 16 -19.60 7.91 12.91
C GLY A 16 -20.68 7.30 12.01
N TYR A 17 -20.63 7.51 10.69
CA TYR A 17 -21.51 6.82 9.76
C TYR A 17 -21.02 5.39 9.52
N THR A 18 -21.93 4.43 9.58
CA THR A 18 -21.62 3.03 9.22
C THR A 18 -22.87 2.33 8.70
N SER A 19 -22.85 1.91 7.44
CA SER A 19 -23.94 1.12 6.85
C SER A 19 -23.84 -0.34 7.25
N LEU A 20 -22.65 -0.92 7.22
CA LEU A 20 -22.36 -2.30 7.63
C LEU A 20 -20.99 -2.39 8.31
N PRO A 21 -20.88 -3.02 9.52
CA PRO A 21 -19.62 -3.08 10.29
C PRO A 21 -18.42 -3.72 9.57
N LYS A 22 -18.67 -4.62 8.60
CA LYS A 22 -17.60 -5.29 7.84
C LYS A 22 -17.02 -4.41 6.74
N ARG A 23 -17.74 -3.38 6.28
CA ARG A 23 -17.27 -2.42 5.31
C ARG A 23 -16.33 -1.44 5.99
N ARG A 24 -15.15 -1.28 5.44
CA ARG A 24 -14.18 -0.28 5.88
C ARG A 24 -14.36 1.02 5.07
N HIS A 25 -15.58 1.50 4.98
CA HIS A 25 -15.97 2.65 4.16
C HIS A 25 -15.14 3.91 4.46
N ASN A 26 -14.80 4.18 5.72
CA ASN A 26 -13.93 5.29 6.11
C ASN A 26 -12.46 5.11 5.65
N LEU A 27 -12.05 3.90 5.29
CA LEU A 27 -10.73 3.61 4.74
C LEU A 27 -10.74 3.46 3.22
N ALA A 28 -11.88 3.44 2.56
CA ALA A 28 -11.99 3.08 1.16
C ALA A 28 -11.13 3.95 0.23
N LEU A 29 -11.00 5.25 0.53
CA LEU A 29 -10.12 6.14 -0.22
C LEU A 29 -8.64 5.76 -0.04
N GLU A 30 -8.23 5.46 1.19
CA GLU A 30 -6.88 4.97 1.50
C GLU A 30 -6.61 3.62 0.83
N LEU A 31 -7.60 2.69 0.84
CA LEU A 31 -7.48 1.41 0.15
C LEU A 31 -7.26 1.59 -1.35
N LEU A 32 -8.00 2.51 -1.97
CA LEU A 32 -7.81 2.87 -3.37
C LEU A 32 -6.42 3.42 -3.64
N GLU A 33 -5.93 4.35 -2.82
CA GLU A 33 -4.58 4.92 -2.95
C GLU A 33 -3.49 3.86 -2.79
N ARG A 34 -3.65 2.91 -1.85
CA ARG A 34 -2.74 1.77 -1.68
C ARG A 34 -2.68 0.87 -2.91
N VAL A 35 -3.83 0.53 -3.49
CA VAL A 35 -3.88 -0.28 -4.72
C VAL A 35 -3.16 0.44 -5.85
N ILE A 36 -3.44 1.72 -6.06
CA ILE A 36 -2.80 2.54 -7.09
C ILE A 36 -1.29 2.59 -6.89
N GLU A 37 -0.82 2.84 -5.67
CA GLU A 37 0.62 2.90 -5.37
C GLU A 37 1.31 1.54 -5.58
N ARG A 38 0.67 0.45 -5.13
CA ARG A 38 1.18 -0.91 -5.31
C ARG A 38 1.32 -1.29 -6.77
N GLU A 39 0.34 -0.92 -7.58
CA GLU A 39 0.29 -1.26 -9.01
C GLU A 39 0.85 -0.17 -9.92
N ARG A 40 1.45 0.87 -9.38
CA ARG A 40 1.99 1.99 -10.15
C ARG A 40 2.91 1.52 -11.28
N GLY A 41 2.56 1.89 -12.51
CA GLY A 41 3.27 1.46 -13.72
C GLY A 41 2.86 0.09 -14.28
N ASN A 42 2.03 -0.68 -13.58
CA ASN A 42 1.63 -2.04 -13.98
C ASN A 42 0.29 -2.12 -14.70
N TYR A 43 -0.40 -1.01 -14.99
CA TYR A 43 -1.67 -0.98 -15.70
C TYR A 43 -1.75 0.21 -16.65
N GLU A 44 -2.65 0.13 -17.61
CA GLU A 44 -2.85 1.13 -18.67
C GLU A 44 -4.25 1.75 -18.62
N VAL A 45 -5.25 1.04 -18.10
CA VAL A 45 -6.66 1.46 -17.97
C VAL A 45 -7.14 1.15 -16.56
N ILE A 46 -8.04 1.98 -16.01
CA ILE A 46 -8.67 1.78 -14.71
C ILE A 46 -10.16 1.58 -14.90
N ILE A 47 -10.74 0.56 -14.25
CA ILE A 47 -12.18 0.29 -14.21
C ILE A 47 -12.67 0.28 -12.78
N LEU A 48 -13.72 1.05 -12.49
CA LEU A 48 -14.45 1.00 -11.22
C LEU A 48 -15.93 0.63 -11.50
N CYS A 49 -16.33 -0.53 -10.97
CA CYS A 49 -17.61 -1.17 -11.28
C CYS A 49 -18.74 -0.78 -10.31
N GLY A 50 -18.89 0.52 -9.99
CA GLY A 50 -20.00 1.04 -9.19
C GLY A 50 -19.83 0.92 -7.68
N ASP A 51 -20.82 1.41 -6.95
CA ASP A 51 -20.83 1.58 -5.50
C ASP A 51 -19.54 2.26 -5.02
N LEU A 52 -19.26 3.43 -5.63
CA LEU A 52 -18.09 4.24 -5.33
C LEU A 52 -18.24 4.90 -3.96
N ILE A 53 -19.45 5.39 -3.66
CA ILE A 53 -19.83 5.94 -2.36
C ILE A 53 -20.83 5.03 -1.65
N ASP A 54 -20.95 5.14 -0.30
CA ASP A 54 -21.81 4.24 0.47
C ASP A 54 -23.28 4.67 0.48
N ASP A 55 -23.57 5.94 0.28
CA ASP A 55 -24.96 6.46 0.18
C ASP A 55 -24.99 7.79 -0.57
N GLY A 56 -25.56 7.78 -1.77
CA GLY A 56 -25.70 8.97 -2.62
C GLY A 56 -26.65 10.04 -2.08
N LYS A 57 -27.43 9.74 -1.02
CA LYS A 57 -28.44 10.64 -0.44
C LYS A 57 -27.92 11.47 0.73
N ILE A 58 -26.75 11.15 1.26
CA ILE A 58 -26.17 11.91 2.37
C ILE A 58 -25.50 13.20 1.91
N ASP A 59 -25.35 14.12 2.82
CA ASP A 59 -24.80 15.47 2.58
C ASP A 59 -23.34 15.50 2.10
N THR A 60 -22.57 14.44 2.37
CA THR A 60 -21.16 14.33 1.94
C THR A 60 -20.99 13.64 0.59
N SER A 61 -22.03 13.04 0.01
CA SER A 61 -21.96 12.16 -1.16
C SER A 61 -21.20 12.73 -2.36
N GLU A 62 -21.51 13.98 -2.74
CA GLU A 62 -20.81 14.61 -3.85
C GLU A 62 -19.34 14.84 -3.56
N LYS A 63 -18.99 15.32 -2.34
CA LYS A 63 -17.61 15.50 -1.93
C LYS A 63 -16.87 14.16 -1.97
N ASP A 64 -17.46 13.11 -1.43
CA ASP A 64 -16.88 11.78 -1.36
C ASP A 64 -16.59 11.21 -2.76
N PHE A 65 -17.55 11.35 -3.68
CA PHE A 65 -17.36 10.97 -5.08
C PHE A 65 -16.21 11.75 -5.74
N PHE A 66 -16.15 13.07 -5.53
CA PHE A 66 -15.10 13.88 -6.13
C PHE A 66 -13.71 13.60 -5.54
N GLU A 67 -13.59 13.20 -4.27
CA GLU A 67 -12.29 12.74 -3.72
C GLU A 67 -11.83 11.46 -4.40
N ILE A 68 -12.71 10.46 -4.62
CA ILE A 68 -12.38 9.26 -5.40
C ILE A 68 -11.93 9.64 -6.81
N LYS A 69 -12.74 10.47 -7.50
CA LYS A 69 -12.44 10.91 -8.86
C LYS A 69 -11.09 11.60 -8.95
N LYS A 70 -10.76 12.45 -8.00
CA LYS A 70 -9.47 13.15 -7.91
C LYS A 70 -8.29 12.19 -7.77
N VAL A 71 -8.42 11.12 -6.97
CA VAL A 71 -7.38 10.09 -6.83
C VAL A 71 -7.13 9.41 -8.19
N ILE A 72 -8.19 9.02 -8.89
CA ILE A 72 -8.09 8.37 -10.20
C ILE A 72 -7.49 9.30 -11.25
N GLU A 73 -7.90 10.56 -11.30
CA GLU A 73 -7.44 11.52 -12.30
C GLU A 73 -5.95 11.91 -12.14
N ARG A 74 -5.40 11.81 -10.92
CA ARG A 74 -3.94 11.99 -10.68
C ARG A 74 -3.10 11.02 -11.48
N GLU A 75 -3.61 9.83 -11.79
CA GLU A 75 -2.90 8.81 -12.55
C GLU A 75 -2.74 9.16 -14.04
N LYS A 76 -3.54 10.10 -14.55
CA LYS A 76 -3.53 10.55 -15.95
C LYS A 76 -3.67 9.39 -16.95
N LYS A 77 -4.43 8.35 -16.56
CA LYS A 77 -4.72 7.18 -17.38
C LYS A 77 -6.20 7.16 -17.76
N PRO A 78 -6.56 6.52 -18.89
CA PRO A 78 -7.96 6.27 -19.21
C PRO A 78 -8.65 5.50 -18.10
N TYR A 79 -9.89 5.90 -17.77
CA TYR A 79 -10.68 5.22 -16.76
C TYR A 79 -12.16 5.15 -17.13
N ILE A 80 -12.86 4.20 -16.52
CA ILE A 80 -14.32 4.06 -16.60
C ILE A 80 -14.86 3.95 -15.17
N PHE A 81 -15.92 4.71 -14.93
CA PHE A 81 -16.82 4.55 -13.79
C PHE A 81 -18.18 4.09 -14.31
N VAL A 82 -18.83 3.17 -13.59
CA VAL A 82 -20.25 2.86 -13.77
C VAL A 82 -20.99 3.11 -12.47
N MET A 83 -22.29 3.32 -12.55
CA MET A 83 -23.14 3.59 -11.39
C MET A 83 -23.55 2.29 -10.72
N GLY A 84 -23.46 2.22 -9.39
CA GLY A 84 -24.08 1.21 -8.56
C GLY A 84 -25.34 1.73 -7.85
N ASN A 85 -26.04 0.87 -7.12
CA ASN A 85 -27.27 1.25 -6.42
C ASN A 85 -27.02 2.22 -5.25
N HIS A 86 -25.85 2.18 -4.62
CA HIS A 86 -25.47 3.13 -3.57
C HIS A 86 -25.06 4.51 -4.10
N ASP A 87 -24.71 4.63 -5.37
CA ASP A 87 -24.35 5.92 -5.99
C ASP A 87 -25.56 6.79 -6.35
N ILE A 88 -26.79 6.25 -6.19
CA ILE A 88 -28.05 6.94 -6.50
C ILE A 88 -28.43 7.92 -5.39
N GLY A 89 -28.84 9.15 -5.76
CA GLY A 89 -29.36 10.14 -4.81
C GLY A 89 -28.85 11.55 -5.03
N SER A 90 -27.68 11.74 -5.65
CA SER A 90 -27.23 13.03 -6.13
C SER A 90 -27.43 13.14 -7.65
N ASP A 91 -28.17 14.15 -8.08
CA ASP A 91 -28.37 14.44 -9.51
C ASP A 91 -27.04 14.64 -10.23
N LYS A 92 -26.09 15.29 -9.59
CA LYS A 92 -24.77 15.60 -10.15
C LYS A 92 -23.92 14.36 -10.36
N ILE A 93 -23.91 13.43 -9.40
CA ILE A 93 -23.20 12.14 -9.54
C ILE A 93 -23.86 11.33 -10.65
N SER A 94 -25.19 11.24 -10.61
CA SER A 94 -25.96 10.53 -11.62
C SER A 94 -25.74 11.08 -13.03
N GLU A 95 -25.66 12.41 -13.20
CA GLU A 95 -25.35 13.05 -14.47
C GLU A 95 -23.96 12.65 -14.98
N ILE A 96 -22.93 12.68 -14.12
CA ILE A 96 -21.56 12.29 -14.50
C ILE A 96 -21.50 10.82 -14.91
N LEU A 97 -22.07 9.93 -14.10
CA LEU A 97 -22.00 8.48 -14.33
C LEU A 97 -22.85 8.05 -15.54
N LYS A 98 -24.06 8.59 -15.70
CA LYS A 98 -24.95 8.29 -16.85
C LYS A 98 -24.38 8.80 -18.17
N ASN A 99 -23.53 9.80 -18.17
CA ASN A 99 -22.87 10.33 -19.36
C ASN A 99 -21.53 9.66 -19.68
N ALA A 100 -21.18 8.55 -19.00
CA ALA A 100 -19.97 7.80 -19.29
C ALA A 100 -20.00 7.27 -20.73
N ALA A 101 -19.04 7.71 -21.54
CA ALA A 101 -18.91 7.29 -22.94
C ALA A 101 -18.07 6.02 -23.05
N PRO A 102 -18.30 5.20 -24.10
CA PRO A 102 -17.42 4.08 -24.40
C PRO A 102 -15.97 4.53 -24.58
N LEU A 103 -15.04 3.83 -23.91
CA LEU A 103 -13.61 4.10 -23.99
C LEU A 103 -12.98 3.24 -25.09
N HIS A 104 -12.45 3.90 -26.12
CA HIS A 104 -11.69 3.24 -27.18
C HIS A 104 -10.21 3.19 -26.80
N TYR A 105 -9.65 1.99 -26.69
CA TYR A 105 -8.24 1.80 -26.37
C TYR A 105 -7.63 0.64 -27.17
N ARG A 106 -6.77 0.93 -28.13
CA ARG A 106 -6.20 -0.02 -29.12
C ARG A 106 -7.30 -0.75 -29.90
N GLU A 107 -7.31 -2.09 -29.93
CA GLU A 107 -8.33 -2.92 -30.55
C GLU A 107 -9.58 -3.17 -29.68
N TYR A 108 -9.58 -2.67 -28.45
CA TYR A 108 -10.65 -2.88 -27.48
C TYR A 108 -11.53 -1.65 -27.32
N ILE A 109 -12.79 -1.91 -27.01
CA ILE A 109 -13.74 -0.89 -26.57
C ILE A 109 -14.33 -1.34 -25.23
N PHE A 110 -14.21 -0.49 -24.24
CA PHE A 110 -14.87 -0.67 -22.96
C PHE A 110 -16.21 0.06 -23.02
N TYR A 111 -17.28 -0.69 -22.90
CA TYR A 111 -18.64 -0.13 -22.97
C TYR A 111 -19.25 -0.12 -21.57
N PRO A 112 -19.41 1.06 -20.94
CA PRO A 112 -20.07 1.19 -19.67
C PRO A 112 -21.57 1.12 -19.83
N PHE A 113 -22.25 0.34 -18.99
CA PHE A 113 -23.70 0.33 -18.88
C PHE A 113 -24.16 1.05 -17.63
N ASN A 114 -25.20 1.84 -17.76
CA ASN A 114 -25.94 2.44 -16.66
C ASN A 114 -27.30 1.78 -16.60
N ASP A 115 -27.42 0.78 -15.74
CA ASP A 115 -28.63 0.02 -15.53
C ASP A 115 -29.59 0.80 -14.60
N GLU A 116 -30.90 0.59 -14.70
CA GLU A 116 -31.90 1.26 -13.88
C GLU A 116 -32.23 0.42 -12.65
N TYR A 117 -32.39 1.10 -11.50
CA TYR A 117 -32.65 0.48 -10.20
C TYR A 117 -34.07 0.78 -9.72
N LYS A 118 -34.70 -0.21 -9.09
CA LYS A 118 -35.96 -0.08 -8.35
C LYS A 118 -35.64 0.21 -6.87
N ASP A 119 -36.66 0.61 -6.12
CA ASP A 119 -36.53 0.95 -4.69
C ASP A 119 -36.03 -0.22 -3.82
N ASP A 120 -36.13 -1.45 -4.30
CA ASP A 120 -35.70 -2.68 -3.64
C ASP A 120 -34.36 -3.23 -4.19
N ASP A 121 -33.54 -2.38 -4.77
CA ASP A 121 -32.24 -2.68 -5.39
C ASP A 121 -32.30 -3.62 -6.61
N ARG A 122 -33.49 -4.06 -7.03
CA ARG A 122 -33.59 -4.81 -8.31
C ARG A 122 -33.19 -3.93 -9.47
N CYS A 123 -32.39 -4.51 -10.34
CA CYS A 123 -31.77 -3.83 -11.45
C CYS A 123 -32.19 -4.44 -12.79
N TYR A 124 -32.43 -3.61 -13.78
CA TYR A 124 -32.71 -4.05 -15.14
C TYR A 124 -32.09 -3.08 -16.16
N ARG A 125 -31.82 -3.60 -17.36
CA ARG A 125 -31.30 -2.80 -18.46
C ARG A 125 -32.45 -2.40 -19.38
N GLU A 126 -32.63 -1.11 -19.53
CA GLU A 126 -33.68 -0.54 -20.37
C GLU A 126 -33.56 -0.97 -21.83
N LYS A 127 -34.73 -1.01 -22.52
CA LYS A 127 -34.77 -1.40 -23.92
C LYS A 127 -33.98 -0.45 -24.80
N GLU A 128 -34.09 0.84 -24.53
CA GLU A 128 -33.36 1.89 -25.22
C GLU A 128 -31.85 1.73 -25.12
N GLU A 129 -31.34 1.37 -23.93
CA GLU A 129 -29.93 1.13 -23.71
C GLU A 129 -29.46 -0.12 -24.46
N ILE A 130 -30.27 -1.17 -24.47
CA ILE A 130 -30.02 -2.37 -25.27
C ILE A 130 -29.94 -2.05 -26.76
N GLU A 131 -30.86 -1.26 -27.29
CA GLU A 131 -30.91 -0.86 -28.71
C GLU A 131 -29.71 0.02 -29.09
N LYS A 132 -29.30 0.94 -28.23
CA LYS A 132 -28.11 1.75 -28.40
C LYS A 132 -26.84 0.83 -28.48
N PHE A 133 -26.74 -0.12 -27.57
CA PHE A 133 -25.60 -1.05 -27.56
C PHE A 133 -25.57 -1.92 -28.83
N ILE A 134 -26.69 -2.45 -29.28
CA ILE A 134 -26.77 -3.25 -30.54
C ILE A 134 -26.33 -2.41 -31.74
N ASN A 135 -26.79 -1.16 -31.84
CA ASN A 135 -26.38 -0.27 -32.90
C ASN A 135 -24.90 0.09 -32.82
N PHE A 136 -24.40 0.32 -31.63
CA PHE A 136 -22.98 0.54 -31.38
C PHE A 136 -22.12 -0.65 -31.86
N CYS A 137 -22.50 -1.89 -31.53
CA CYS A 137 -21.79 -3.10 -31.96
C CYS A 137 -21.79 -3.25 -33.49
N ARG A 138 -22.90 -2.90 -34.16
CA ARG A 138 -23.00 -2.95 -35.65
C ARG A 138 -21.96 -2.02 -36.32
N ASN A 139 -21.68 -0.88 -35.67
CA ASN A 139 -20.74 0.12 -36.19
C ASN A 139 -19.29 -0.18 -35.81
N ASN A 140 -19.04 -1.13 -34.90
CA ASN A 140 -17.69 -1.45 -34.37
C ASN A 140 -17.40 -2.96 -34.49
N ARG A 141 -17.76 -3.61 -35.62
CA ARG A 141 -17.64 -5.07 -35.81
C ARG A 141 -16.20 -5.59 -35.80
N ASP A 142 -15.23 -4.73 -36.10
CA ASP A 142 -13.80 -5.02 -36.11
C ASP A 142 -13.14 -4.93 -34.72
N LYS A 143 -13.88 -4.42 -33.73
CA LYS A 143 -13.37 -4.22 -32.35
C LYS A 143 -13.82 -5.32 -31.41
N LYS A 144 -12.99 -5.61 -30.41
CA LYS A 144 -13.30 -6.48 -29.28
C LYS A 144 -13.97 -5.64 -28.18
N ILE A 145 -15.17 -6.04 -27.76
CA ILE A 145 -15.94 -5.29 -26.79
C ILE A 145 -15.81 -5.91 -25.41
N ILE A 146 -15.55 -5.06 -24.42
CA ILE A 146 -15.54 -5.38 -23.00
C ILE A 146 -16.67 -4.59 -22.37
N THR A 147 -17.64 -5.27 -21.78
CA THR A 147 -18.76 -4.61 -21.11
C THR A 147 -18.46 -4.40 -19.64
N VAL A 148 -18.83 -3.25 -19.12
CA VAL A 148 -18.64 -2.87 -17.72
C VAL A 148 -19.98 -2.43 -17.15
N GLN A 149 -20.44 -3.05 -16.09
CA GLN A 149 -21.68 -2.73 -15.37
C GLN A 149 -21.51 -3.03 -13.88
N HIS A 150 -22.46 -2.57 -13.05
CA HIS A 150 -22.38 -2.88 -11.62
C HIS A 150 -22.98 -4.25 -11.32
N ASN A 151 -24.23 -4.52 -11.67
CA ASN A 151 -24.88 -5.77 -11.36
C ASN A 151 -24.40 -6.95 -12.21
N VAL A 152 -24.51 -8.16 -11.66
CA VAL A 152 -24.02 -9.39 -12.27
C VAL A 152 -24.91 -9.80 -13.46
N VAL A 153 -24.29 -10.02 -14.62
CA VAL A 153 -24.96 -10.59 -15.79
C VAL A 153 -24.92 -12.12 -15.75
N TYR A 154 -23.74 -12.69 -15.46
CA TYR A 154 -23.51 -14.13 -15.39
C TYR A 154 -22.29 -14.42 -14.46
N PRO A 155 -22.30 -15.54 -13.70
CA PRO A 155 -23.38 -16.53 -13.54
C PRO A 155 -24.56 -15.97 -12.71
N LYS A 156 -25.63 -16.75 -12.66
CA LYS A 156 -26.73 -16.47 -11.75
C LYS A 156 -26.28 -16.70 -10.32
N ILE A 157 -26.49 -15.70 -9.45
CA ILE A 157 -26.18 -15.79 -8.02
C ILE A 157 -27.43 -16.26 -7.28
N GLU A 158 -27.34 -17.41 -6.62
CA GLU A 158 -28.45 -17.92 -5.80
C GLU A 158 -28.47 -17.16 -4.45
N SER A 159 -29.39 -16.23 -4.33
CA SER A 159 -29.57 -15.37 -3.15
C SER A 159 -30.95 -14.74 -3.13
N ASP A 160 -31.46 -14.42 -1.94
CA ASP A 160 -32.67 -13.61 -1.76
C ASP A 160 -32.45 -12.14 -2.13
N TYR A 161 -31.21 -11.66 -2.11
CA TYR A 161 -30.84 -10.31 -2.53
C TYR A 161 -30.58 -10.28 -4.05
N PRO A 162 -31.05 -9.24 -4.78
CA PRO A 162 -31.07 -9.22 -6.24
C PRO A 162 -29.72 -8.83 -6.87
N TYR A 163 -28.70 -9.67 -6.75
CA TYR A 163 -27.38 -9.39 -7.33
C TYR A 163 -27.36 -9.36 -8.86
N ASN A 164 -28.23 -10.14 -9.51
CA ASN A 164 -28.26 -10.21 -10.97
C ASN A 164 -29.18 -9.18 -11.59
N ILE A 165 -28.84 -8.74 -12.81
CA ILE A 165 -29.73 -7.97 -13.65
C ILE A 165 -30.96 -8.82 -14.01
N GLU A 166 -32.19 -8.31 -13.80
CA GLU A 166 -33.45 -9.06 -13.99
C GLU A 166 -33.58 -9.65 -15.40
N ASN A 167 -33.15 -8.90 -16.43
CA ASN A 167 -33.19 -9.35 -17.81
C ASN A 167 -31.87 -9.90 -18.34
N SER A 168 -31.06 -10.49 -17.49
CA SER A 168 -29.73 -11.03 -17.82
C SER A 168 -29.71 -12.05 -18.95
N GLU A 169 -30.71 -12.93 -19.05
CA GLU A 169 -30.82 -13.91 -20.13
C GLU A 169 -30.88 -13.25 -21.53
N LYS A 170 -31.68 -12.20 -21.64
CA LYS A 170 -31.77 -11.41 -22.87
C LYS A 170 -30.48 -10.68 -23.19
N ILE A 171 -29.80 -10.18 -22.16
CA ILE A 171 -28.48 -9.52 -22.29
C ILE A 171 -27.44 -10.54 -22.81
N LEU A 172 -27.40 -11.75 -22.28
CA LEU A 172 -26.51 -12.81 -22.72
C LEU A 172 -26.70 -13.17 -24.21
N GLU A 173 -27.96 -13.24 -24.67
CA GLU A 173 -28.24 -13.44 -26.11
C GLU A 173 -27.69 -12.33 -26.99
N ILE A 174 -27.75 -11.08 -26.50
CA ILE A 174 -27.24 -9.91 -27.21
C ILE A 174 -25.73 -9.93 -27.26
N TYR A 175 -25.07 -10.20 -26.13
CA TYR A 175 -23.63 -10.28 -26.05
C TYR A 175 -23.06 -11.32 -27.04
N ARG A 176 -23.72 -12.47 -27.20
CA ARG A 176 -23.36 -13.48 -28.20
C ARG A 176 -23.44 -13.00 -29.65
N LYS A 177 -24.31 -12.05 -29.94
CA LYS A 177 -24.48 -11.47 -31.30
C LYS A 177 -23.55 -10.29 -31.56
N CYS A 178 -23.01 -9.73 -30.51
CA CYS A 178 -22.00 -8.66 -30.51
C CYS A 178 -20.62 -9.29 -30.28
N ASN A 179 -19.56 -8.58 -30.65
CA ASN A 179 -18.19 -9.08 -30.44
C ASN A 179 -17.73 -8.82 -28.98
N VAL A 180 -18.57 -9.21 -27.99
CA VAL A 180 -18.24 -9.13 -26.58
C VAL A 180 -17.32 -10.30 -26.22
N ILE A 181 -16.18 -10.01 -25.65
CA ILE A 181 -15.18 -10.99 -25.23
C ILE A 181 -15.09 -11.13 -23.71
N LEU A 182 -15.47 -10.08 -22.98
CA LEU A 182 -15.38 -9.99 -21.52
C LEU A 182 -16.50 -9.12 -20.98
N SER A 183 -17.09 -9.54 -19.87
CA SER A 183 -18.08 -8.79 -19.10
C SER A 183 -17.62 -8.66 -17.65
N ILE A 184 -17.47 -7.44 -17.14
CA ILE A 184 -16.95 -7.13 -15.81
C ILE A 184 -18.08 -6.53 -14.99
N SER A 185 -18.36 -7.11 -13.82
CA SER A 185 -19.39 -6.68 -12.88
C SER A 185 -18.81 -6.48 -11.47
N GLY A 186 -19.58 -5.85 -10.58
CA GLY A 186 -19.36 -5.71 -9.14
C GLY A 186 -20.56 -6.25 -8.35
N HIS A 187 -21.02 -5.48 -7.34
CA HIS A 187 -22.24 -5.67 -6.55
C HIS A 187 -22.24 -6.91 -5.64
N TYR A 188 -21.78 -8.06 -6.09
CA TYR A 188 -21.62 -9.24 -5.24
C TYR A 188 -20.28 -9.23 -4.54
N HIS A 189 -20.23 -8.68 -3.33
CA HIS A 189 -19.01 -8.36 -2.58
C HIS A 189 -18.01 -9.51 -2.42
N LYS A 190 -18.47 -10.77 -2.43
CA LYS A 190 -17.56 -11.93 -2.41
C LYS A 190 -16.80 -12.10 -3.72
N GLY A 191 -17.31 -11.50 -4.80
CA GLY A 191 -16.85 -11.72 -6.15
C GLY A 191 -17.19 -13.11 -6.68
N VAL A 192 -17.06 -13.28 -7.99
CA VAL A 192 -17.07 -14.58 -8.68
C VAL A 192 -15.85 -14.62 -9.58
N GLU A 193 -15.06 -15.69 -9.48
CA GLU A 193 -13.92 -15.90 -10.35
C GLU A 193 -14.37 -16.00 -11.81
N GLU A 194 -13.43 -15.84 -12.74
CA GLU A 194 -13.74 -15.83 -14.15
C GLU A 194 -14.43 -17.13 -14.60
N THR A 195 -15.49 -16.96 -15.34
CA THR A 195 -16.29 -18.05 -15.90
C THR A 195 -16.47 -17.81 -17.39
N GLU A 196 -16.19 -18.81 -18.22
CA GLU A 196 -16.43 -18.76 -19.64
C GLU A 196 -17.84 -19.31 -19.96
N TYR A 197 -18.63 -18.54 -20.70
CA TYR A 197 -19.91 -18.99 -21.21
C TYR A 197 -20.11 -18.52 -22.65
N ASN A 198 -20.25 -19.48 -23.56
CA ASN A 198 -20.43 -19.22 -25.01
C ASN A 198 -19.32 -18.36 -25.66
N GLY A 199 -18.07 -18.54 -25.25
CA GLY A 199 -16.92 -17.81 -25.78
C GLY A 199 -16.75 -16.39 -25.19
N ILE A 200 -17.52 -16.06 -24.17
CA ILE A 200 -17.44 -14.78 -23.44
C ILE A 200 -16.98 -15.07 -22.01
N TYR A 201 -15.98 -14.34 -21.53
CA TYR A 201 -15.57 -14.39 -20.13
C TYR A 201 -16.44 -13.45 -19.29
N PHE A 202 -16.80 -13.89 -18.10
CA PHE A 202 -17.54 -13.13 -17.10
C PHE A 202 -16.74 -13.13 -15.81
N ILE A 203 -16.65 -11.97 -15.16
CA ILE A 203 -16.03 -11.84 -13.85
C ILE A 203 -16.85 -10.87 -13.01
N THR A 204 -17.03 -11.22 -11.73
CA THR A 204 -17.60 -10.31 -10.74
C THR A 204 -16.51 -9.94 -9.75
N LEU A 205 -16.19 -8.66 -9.69
CA LEU A 205 -15.15 -8.13 -8.82
C LEU A 205 -15.60 -8.18 -7.35
N PRO A 206 -14.71 -8.55 -6.42
CA PRO A 206 -15.00 -8.45 -4.99
C PRO A 206 -14.99 -6.99 -4.54
N ALA A 207 -15.68 -6.72 -3.41
CA ALA A 207 -15.68 -5.40 -2.80
C ALA A 207 -14.30 -5.02 -2.26
N LEU A 208 -13.78 -3.85 -2.66
CA LEU A 208 -12.51 -3.36 -2.15
C LEU A 208 -12.62 -2.94 -0.68
N CYS A 209 -13.78 -2.48 -0.21
CA CYS A 209 -13.99 -2.03 1.16
C CYS A 209 -14.07 -3.15 2.21
N GLU A 210 -14.07 -4.41 1.81
CA GLU A 210 -14.15 -5.58 2.71
C GLU A 210 -12.86 -6.40 2.67
N SER A 211 -12.41 -6.89 3.84
CA SER A 211 -11.25 -7.80 3.89
C SER A 211 -11.51 -9.06 3.03
N PRO A 212 -10.52 -9.51 2.26
CA PRO A 212 -9.10 -9.15 2.26
C PRO A 212 -8.72 -7.98 1.33
N PHE A 213 -9.65 -7.07 0.98
CA PHE A 213 -9.41 -5.89 0.14
C PHE A 213 -8.88 -6.27 -1.24
N SER A 214 -9.67 -7.10 -1.92
CA SER A 214 -9.26 -7.72 -3.18
C SER A 214 -9.57 -6.85 -4.39
N TYR A 215 -8.75 -7.01 -5.43
CA TYR A 215 -8.88 -6.35 -6.74
C TYR A 215 -8.30 -7.26 -7.82
N TYR A 216 -8.48 -6.89 -9.08
CA TYR A 216 -7.95 -7.65 -10.21
C TYR A 216 -7.07 -6.80 -11.12
N ILE A 217 -6.01 -7.44 -11.64
CA ILE A 217 -5.34 -7.02 -12.87
C ILE A 217 -5.78 -7.99 -13.97
N ILE A 218 -6.41 -7.47 -15.03
CA ILE A 218 -6.78 -8.27 -16.19
C ILE A 218 -5.80 -7.97 -17.32
N GLU A 219 -5.16 -9.01 -17.83
CA GLU A 219 -4.20 -8.92 -18.93
C GLU A 219 -4.84 -9.38 -20.23
N LEU A 220 -4.72 -8.54 -21.26
CA LEU A 220 -5.18 -8.85 -22.62
C LEU A 220 -3.97 -8.92 -23.54
N ASP A 221 -3.45 -10.14 -23.76
CA ASP A 221 -2.31 -10.41 -24.62
C ASP A 221 -2.54 -11.74 -25.37
N GLY A 222 -3.34 -11.68 -26.42
CA GLY A 222 -3.77 -12.87 -27.18
C GLY A 222 -4.73 -13.78 -26.41
N LYS A 223 -4.58 -13.89 -25.11
CA LYS A 223 -5.49 -14.52 -24.15
C LYS A 223 -5.92 -13.51 -23.10
N ILE A 224 -7.01 -13.83 -22.39
CA ILE A 224 -7.42 -13.05 -21.21
C ILE A 224 -6.89 -13.78 -19.98
N ASN A 225 -6.08 -13.08 -19.19
CA ASN A 225 -5.52 -13.61 -17.94
C ASN A 225 -6.03 -12.78 -16.77
N PHE A 226 -6.51 -13.43 -15.72
CA PHE A 226 -7.11 -12.81 -14.54
C PHE A 226 -6.17 -13.01 -13.36
N ILE A 227 -5.71 -11.90 -12.76
CA ILE A 227 -4.79 -11.91 -11.63
C ILE A 227 -5.49 -11.27 -10.44
N LYS A 228 -6.01 -12.11 -9.55
CA LYS A 228 -6.58 -11.65 -8.28
C LYS A 228 -5.47 -11.27 -7.32
N LYS A 229 -5.59 -10.11 -6.71
CA LYS A 229 -4.70 -9.60 -5.68
C LYS A 229 -5.48 -9.10 -4.48
N SER A 230 -4.81 -8.95 -3.35
CA SER A 230 -5.41 -8.37 -2.14
C SER A 230 -4.41 -7.49 -1.39
N LEU A 231 -4.91 -6.49 -0.69
CA LEU A 231 -4.08 -5.67 0.19
C LEU A 231 -3.71 -6.41 1.47
N TYR A 232 -4.59 -7.30 1.96
CA TYR A 232 -4.27 -8.17 3.09
C TYR A 232 -3.21 -9.20 2.69
N ILE A 233 -2.19 -9.35 3.51
CA ILE A 233 -1.07 -10.26 3.26
C ILE A 233 -1.38 -11.62 3.88
N ASN A 234 -1.66 -12.60 3.02
CA ASN A 234 -1.75 -14.00 3.44
C ASN A 234 -0.35 -14.62 3.44
N LYS A 235 0.10 -15.13 4.58
CA LYS A 235 1.46 -15.60 4.83
C LYS A 235 1.49 -16.76 5.83
N ASP A 236 2.56 -17.52 5.78
CA ASP A 236 2.84 -18.68 6.66
C ASP A 236 4.08 -18.43 7.56
N PHE A 237 4.49 -17.17 7.69
CA PHE A 237 5.60 -16.72 8.55
C PHE A 237 5.19 -15.47 9.33
N PRO A 238 5.84 -15.19 10.48
CA PRO A 238 5.60 -13.95 11.22
C PRO A 238 5.98 -12.71 10.41
N LEU A 239 5.07 -11.74 10.34
CA LEU A 239 5.24 -10.48 9.64
C LEU A 239 5.16 -9.32 10.63
N ILE A 240 6.30 -8.73 10.93
CA ILE A 240 6.43 -7.63 11.89
C ILE A 240 7.03 -6.44 11.18
N ASP A 241 6.47 -5.26 11.43
CA ASP A 241 7.07 -4.00 11.04
C ASP A 241 7.98 -3.49 12.16
N PHE A 242 9.29 -3.54 11.96
CA PHE A 242 10.27 -3.11 12.96
C PHE A 242 10.63 -1.63 12.90
N HIS A 243 10.15 -0.90 11.89
CA HIS A 243 10.51 0.49 11.70
C HIS A 243 9.31 1.27 11.14
N CYS A 244 8.51 1.83 12.05
CA CYS A 244 7.34 2.62 11.73
C CYS A 244 7.33 3.90 12.57
N HIS A 245 7.47 5.06 11.92
CA HIS A 245 7.53 6.36 12.59
C HIS A 245 6.21 6.77 13.21
N THR A 246 6.27 7.77 14.09
CA THR A 246 5.13 8.26 14.87
C THR A 246 4.84 9.73 14.56
N GLU A 247 3.87 10.29 15.25
CA GLU A 247 3.55 11.73 15.21
C GLU A 247 4.69 12.64 15.66
N PHE A 248 5.77 12.11 16.23
CA PHE A 248 6.93 12.88 16.69
C PHE A 248 7.96 13.17 15.60
N ALA A 249 7.98 12.40 14.51
CA ALA A 249 8.90 12.61 13.40
C ALA A 249 8.64 13.97 12.71
N TYR A 250 9.67 14.78 12.49
CA TYR A 250 9.53 16.02 11.73
C TYR A 250 9.20 15.80 10.26
N CYS A 251 9.59 14.64 9.73
CA CYS A 251 9.37 14.25 8.33
C CYS A 251 8.05 13.51 8.11
N ARG A 252 7.21 13.36 9.15
CA ARG A 252 5.90 12.69 9.01
C ARG A 252 4.96 13.44 8.08
N GLU A 253 4.09 12.72 7.42
CA GLU A 253 2.95 13.26 6.68
C GLU A 253 1.66 13.15 7.50
N ASN A 254 1.20 11.93 7.80
CA ASN A 254 -0.08 11.69 8.48
C ASN A 254 -0.08 10.48 9.44
N VAL A 255 1.10 9.94 9.77
CA VAL A 255 1.22 8.84 10.73
C VAL A 255 0.89 9.30 12.16
N GLU A 256 0.20 8.42 12.89
CA GLU A 256 -0.15 8.56 14.30
C GLU A 256 -0.13 7.17 14.93
N CYS A 257 0.32 7.03 16.15
CA CYS A 257 0.52 5.74 16.81
C CYS A 257 -0.68 4.79 16.72
N GLU A 258 -1.88 5.24 17.08
CA GLU A 258 -3.08 4.39 17.07
C GLU A 258 -3.51 4.01 15.66
N LYS A 259 -3.41 4.93 14.72
CA LYS A 259 -3.71 4.67 13.31
C LYS A 259 -2.72 3.66 12.72
N ASN A 260 -1.43 3.81 13.03
CA ASN A 260 -0.40 2.86 12.61
C ASN A 260 -0.71 1.45 13.13
N ILE A 261 -1.04 1.32 14.43
CA ILE A 261 -1.40 0.05 15.05
C ILE A 261 -2.66 -0.54 14.39
N GLU A 262 -3.67 0.28 14.13
CA GLU A 262 -4.89 -0.14 13.45
C GLU A 262 -4.58 -0.67 12.05
N ARG A 263 -3.79 0.06 11.25
CA ARG A 263 -3.40 -0.35 9.89
C ARG A 263 -2.59 -1.64 9.90
N ALA A 264 -1.60 -1.75 10.79
CA ALA A 264 -0.83 -2.98 10.95
C ALA A 264 -1.73 -4.20 11.17
N LYS A 265 -2.72 -4.10 12.07
CA LYS A 265 -3.70 -5.17 12.32
C LYS A 265 -4.60 -5.45 11.11
N ILE A 266 -5.12 -4.41 10.46
CA ILE A 266 -6.03 -4.54 9.31
C ILE A 266 -5.34 -5.25 8.14
N PHE A 267 -4.07 -4.96 7.90
CA PHE A 267 -3.30 -5.55 6.80
C PHE A 267 -2.58 -6.85 7.15
N GLY A 268 -2.80 -7.38 8.36
CA GLY A 268 -2.39 -8.73 8.75
C GLY A 268 -0.96 -8.85 9.25
N LEU A 269 -0.40 -7.80 9.84
CA LEU A 269 0.86 -7.90 10.57
C LEU A 269 0.63 -8.65 11.90
N ASP A 270 1.67 -9.34 12.37
CA ASP A 270 1.68 -10.01 13.67
C ASP A 270 2.24 -9.13 14.78
N GLY A 271 2.86 -8.00 14.42
CA GLY A 271 3.38 -7.02 15.37
C GLY A 271 3.86 -5.74 14.68
N ILE A 272 4.02 -4.71 15.48
CA ILE A 272 4.58 -3.41 15.04
C ILE A 272 5.50 -2.83 16.10
N VAL A 273 6.61 -2.27 15.68
CA VAL A 273 7.50 -1.45 16.51
C VAL A 273 7.30 0.03 16.12
N LEU A 274 6.80 0.80 17.06
CA LEU A 274 6.73 2.26 16.91
C LEU A 274 8.13 2.82 17.12
N THR A 275 8.82 3.08 16.02
CA THR A 275 10.24 3.46 15.98
C THR A 275 10.37 4.92 15.60
N GLU A 276 10.93 5.74 16.51
CA GLU A 276 11.07 7.17 16.25
C GLU A 276 12.53 7.57 16.05
N HIS A 277 12.77 8.60 15.23
CA HIS A 277 14.09 9.24 15.15
C HIS A 277 14.50 9.80 16.51
N SER A 278 15.51 9.25 17.14
CA SER A 278 15.98 9.74 18.44
C SER A 278 16.46 11.18 18.36
N SER A 279 17.15 11.55 17.28
CA SER A 279 17.61 12.94 17.05
C SER A 279 16.45 13.95 17.02
N HIS A 280 15.27 13.58 16.51
CA HIS A 280 14.08 14.43 16.50
C HIS A 280 13.47 14.65 17.88
N LEU A 281 13.75 13.76 18.83
CA LEU A 281 13.25 13.91 20.21
C LEU A 281 14.11 14.82 21.06
N TYR A 282 15.39 14.99 20.73
CA TYR A 282 16.29 15.87 21.47
C TYR A 282 16.50 17.22 20.81
N LEU A 283 16.56 17.27 19.49
CA LEU A 283 17.05 18.40 18.72
C LEU A 283 15.95 18.98 17.83
N LYS A 284 16.07 20.25 17.46
CA LYS A 284 15.29 20.83 16.38
C LYS A 284 15.75 20.25 15.04
N LEU A 285 14.89 20.32 14.03
CA LEU A 285 15.18 19.76 12.70
C LEU A 285 16.50 20.27 12.12
N GLU A 286 16.77 21.57 12.23
CA GLU A 286 18.00 22.20 11.73
C GLU A 286 19.25 21.82 12.53
N GLU A 287 19.10 21.29 13.73
CA GLU A 287 20.19 20.90 14.63
C GLU A 287 20.53 19.41 14.54
N THR A 288 19.66 18.56 13.94
CA THR A 288 19.81 17.09 13.97
C THR A 288 21.15 16.61 13.45
N ARG A 289 21.69 17.27 12.41
CA ARG A 289 23.01 16.95 11.87
C ARG A 289 24.18 17.27 12.80
N LEU A 290 24.02 18.21 13.72
CA LEU A 290 25.10 18.64 14.62
C LEU A 290 25.47 17.55 15.62
N PHE A 291 24.63 16.55 15.82
CA PHE A 291 24.94 15.41 16.68
C PHE A 291 26.24 14.67 16.26
N ILE A 292 26.57 14.70 14.98
CA ILE A 292 27.77 14.02 14.46
C ILE A 292 29.07 14.49 15.15
N ASP A 293 29.11 15.69 15.71
CA ASP A 293 30.25 16.25 16.41
C ASP A 293 30.39 15.77 17.85
N GLY A 294 29.31 15.30 18.47
CA GLY A 294 29.35 14.71 19.81
C GLY A 294 28.02 14.70 20.53
N ILE A 295 27.85 13.77 21.45
CA ILE A 295 26.66 13.56 22.28
C ILE A 295 26.30 14.75 23.19
N ASP A 296 27.25 15.62 23.48
CA ASP A 296 27.06 16.77 24.39
C ASP A 296 25.90 17.68 23.99
N ILE A 297 25.58 17.71 22.70
CA ILE A 297 24.42 18.50 22.19
C ILE A 297 23.10 18.00 22.75
N LEU A 298 22.97 16.67 23.00
CA LEU A 298 21.76 16.08 23.59
C LEU A 298 21.60 16.50 25.04
N TYR A 299 22.70 16.43 25.83
CA TYR A 299 22.72 16.91 27.22
C TYR A 299 22.41 18.41 27.32
N LYS A 300 22.93 19.20 26.38
CA LYS A 300 22.62 20.64 26.29
C LYS A 300 21.12 20.86 26.01
N ALA A 301 20.54 20.15 25.03
CA ALA A 301 19.13 20.26 24.71
C ALA A 301 18.24 19.91 25.91
N ARG A 302 18.58 18.87 26.66
CA ARG A 302 17.90 18.48 27.90
C ARG A 302 18.01 19.54 28.98
N LYS A 303 19.19 20.06 29.24
CA LYS A 303 19.41 21.12 30.22
C LYS A 303 18.60 22.40 29.91
N GLU A 304 18.38 22.64 28.63
CA GLU A 304 17.59 23.78 28.16
C GLU A 304 16.08 23.48 28.07
N ASN A 305 15.64 22.30 28.53
CA ASN A 305 14.24 21.80 28.43
C ASN A 305 13.67 21.86 27.00
N ARG A 306 14.50 21.53 26.00
CA ARG A 306 14.11 21.53 24.58
C ARG A 306 13.82 20.14 24.03
N ASP A 307 14.21 19.07 24.76
CA ASP A 307 13.93 17.71 24.35
C ASP A 307 12.46 17.33 24.58
N ARG A 308 11.98 16.43 23.72
CA ARG A 308 10.60 15.90 23.74
C ARG A 308 10.55 14.43 24.21
N MET A 309 11.65 13.90 24.75
CA MET A 309 11.75 12.48 25.13
C MET A 309 10.71 12.10 26.20
N SER A 310 10.52 12.96 27.20
CA SER A 310 9.50 12.72 28.24
C SER A 310 8.08 12.72 27.68
N GLU A 311 7.80 13.60 26.73
CA GLU A 311 6.51 13.66 26.04
C GLU A 311 6.29 12.39 25.19
N PHE A 312 7.29 11.98 24.43
CA PHE A 312 7.26 10.73 23.66
C PHE A 312 6.98 9.52 24.55
N LYS A 313 7.77 9.34 25.63
CA LYS A 313 7.57 8.23 26.56
C LYS A 313 6.16 8.23 27.16
N LYS A 314 5.67 9.37 27.61
CA LYS A 314 4.32 9.51 28.15
C LYS A 314 3.23 9.14 27.14
N ARG A 315 3.43 9.46 25.87
CA ARG A 315 2.48 9.24 24.78
C ARG A 315 2.51 7.82 24.23
N VAL A 316 3.70 7.27 24.03
CA VAL A 316 3.88 6.01 23.26
C VAL A 316 3.99 4.79 24.16
N PHE A 317 4.64 4.88 25.34
CA PHE A 317 4.84 3.72 26.22
C PHE A 317 3.54 3.07 26.73
N PRO A 318 2.45 3.80 26.99
CA PRO A 318 1.16 3.17 27.36
C PRO A 318 0.58 2.26 26.28
N LEU A 319 1.02 2.37 25.01
CA LEU A 319 0.57 1.55 23.89
C LEU A 319 1.28 0.19 23.81
N LYS A 320 2.38 0.00 24.57
CA LYS A 320 3.15 -1.24 24.60
C LYS A 320 2.31 -2.44 25.04
N GLY A 321 2.57 -3.59 24.43
CA GLY A 321 1.92 -4.84 24.74
C GLY A 321 2.54 -6.00 23.98
N GLU A 322 1.81 -7.09 23.85
CA GLU A 322 2.25 -8.24 23.06
C GLU A 322 2.43 -7.89 21.58
N TYR A 323 1.51 -7.10 21.04
CA TYR A 323 1.47 -6.72 19.63
C TYR A 323 2.31 -5.47 19.30
N VAL A 324 2.52 -4.57 20.25
CA VAL A 324 3.20 -3.27 20.04
C VAL A 324 4.46 -3.20 20.87
N LYS A 325 5.58 -2.88 20.24
CA LYS A 325 6.84 -2.56 20.89
C LYS A 325 7.26 -1.14 20.54
N VAL A 326 8.24 -0.60 21.27
CA VAL A 326 8.78 0.74 21.06
C VAL A 326 10.25 0.64 20.67
N GLY A 327 10.59 1.31 19.56
CA GLY A 327 11.95 1.38 19.05
C GLY A 327 12.49 2.80 18.98
N MET A 328 13.79 2.90 18.78
CA MET A 328 14.47 4.16 18.43
C MET A 328 15.36 3.96 17.22
N GLU A 329 15.17 4.80 16.22
CA GLU A 329 16.15 4.93 15.15
C GLU A 329 17.26 5.86 15.62
N VAL A 330 18.46 5.30 15.73
CA VAL A 330 19.64 5.98 16.28
C VAL A 330 20.73 6.13 15.24
N GLU A 331 21.38 7.28 15.26
CA GLU A 331 22.65 7.51 14.56
C GLU A 331 23.81 7.42 15.54
N CYS A 332 25.06 7.55 15.08
CA CYS A 332 26.21 7.69 15.96
C CYS A 332 27.05 8.92 15.64
N ASP A 333 27.71 9.46 16.67
CA ASP A 333 28.67 10.54 16.53
C ASP A 333 30.05 10.04 16.06
N LYS A 334 30.98 10.96 15.79
CA LYS A 334 32.37 10.63 15.38
C LYS A 334 33.15 9.81 16.39
N ASN A 335 32.70 9.76 17.65
CA ASN A 335 33.33 9.00 18.75
C ASN A 335 32.66 7.62 18.96
N GLY A 336 31.55 7.35 18.25
CA GLY A 336 30.78 6.11 18.34
C GLY A 336 29.68 6.12 19.41
N ASN A 337 29.29 7.28 19.96
CA ASN A 337 28.13 7.36 20.83
C ASN A 337 26.86 7.47 19.99
N ILE A 338 25.79 6.77 20.41
CA ILE A 338 24.49 6.85 19.72
C ILE A 338 23.66 8.06 20.15
N THR A 339 22.72 8.48 19.30
CA THR A 339 21.78 9.61 19.53
C THR A 339 20.72 9.29 20.59
N LEU A 340 21.08 8.57 21.64
CA LEU A 340 20.20 8.22 22.74
C LEU A 340 20.96 8.29 24.05
N LEU A 341 20.48 9.11 24.98
CA LEU A 341 21.10 9.22 26.29
C LEU A 341 20.89 7.93 27.09
N PRO A 342 21.89 7.49 27.87
CA PRO A 342 21.81 6.23 28.63
C PRO A 342 20.58 6.14 29.54
N GLU A 343 20.18 7.23 30.17
CA GLU A 343 19.01 7.31 31.04
C GLU A 343 17.66 7.18 30.29
N ASP A 344 17.68 7.34 28.96
CA ASP A 344 16.48 7.20 28.13
C ASP A 344 16.32 5.81 27.53
N MET A 345 17.30 4.95 27.63
CA MET A 345 17.23 3.58 27.10
C MET A 345 16.19 2.70 27.81
N GLU A 346 15.88 3.04 29.07
CA GLU A 346 14.88 2.28 29.83
C GLU A 346 13.50 2.34 29.16
N GLY A 347 12.95 1.15 28.88
CA GLY A 347 11.65 1.00 28.25
C GLY A 347 11.67 1.02 26.73
N ILE A 348 12.82 1.22 26.07
CA ILE A 348 12.98 0.99 24.64
C ILE A 348 13.22 -0.48 24.39
N ASP A 349 12.47 -1.09 23.47
CA ASP A 349 12.54 -2.52 23.19
C ASP A 349 13.52 -2.85 22.07
N TYR A 350 13.70 -1.93 21.09
CA TYR A 350 14.54 -2.12 19.90
C TYR A 350 15.33 -0.88 19.54
N LEU A 351 16.58 -1.09 19.14
CA LEU A 351 17.43 -0.06 18.55
C LEU A 351 17.65 -0.35 17.06
N VAL A 352 17.25 0.59 16.22
CA VAL A 352 17.43 0.55 14.77
C VAL A 352 18.53 1.56 14.43
N GLY A 353 19.69 1.10 13.99
CA GLY A 353 20.84 1.97 13.75
C GLY A 353 20.89 2.45 12.30
N ALA A 354 21.05 3.74 12.07
CA ALA A 354 21.10 4.34 10.74
C ALA A 354 22.37 5.14 10.49
N VAL A 355 22.97 5.00 9.31
CA VAL A 355 24.03 5.88 8.84
C VAL A 355 23.42 6.93 7.91
N HIS A 356 22.93 8.05 8.48
CA HIS A 356 22.38 9.16 7.69
C HIS A 356 23.45 10.15 7.25
N PHE A 357 24.46 10.38 8.08
CA PHE A 357 25.50 11.37 7.87
C PHE A 357 26.87 10.78 8.19
N LEU A 358 27.89 11.35 7.58
CA LEU A 358 29.31 11.12 7.95
C LEU A 358 29.96 12.48 8.21
N PRO A 359 30.99 12.55 9.10
CA PRO A 359 31.83 13.74 9.27
C PRO A 359 32.44 14.19 7.95
N GLU A 360 32.67 15.49 7.80
CA GLU A 360 33.22 16.07 6.58
C GLU A 360 34.57 15.50 6.16
N GLU A 361 35.37 15.07 7.13
CA GLU A 361 36.66 14.41 6.89
C GLU A 361 36.54 13.11 6.07
N TYR A 362 35.40 12.45 6.11
CA TYR A 362 35.10 11.27 5.27
C TYR A 362 34.51 11.61 3.91
N MET A 363 33.98 12.81 3.72
CA MET A 363 33.31 13.22 2.45
C MET A 363 34.28 13.70 1.36
N VAL A 364 35.58 13.63 1.59
CA VAL A 364 36.61 14.18 0.69
C VAL A 364 36.97 13.29 -0.50
N SER A 365 36.69 12.00 -0.44
CA SER A 365 36.89 11.05 -1.55
C SER A 365 36.06 9.78 -1.37
N ARG A 366 35.76 9.09 -2.50
CA ARG A 366 35.00 7.80 -2.47
C ARG A 366 35.61 6.79 -1.48
N LYS A 367 36.94 6.66 -1.46
CA LYS A 367 37.64 5.76 -0.53
C LYS A 367 37.37 6.15 0.92
N LYS A 368 37.44 7.43 1.23
CA LYS A 368 37.18 7.93 2.59
C LYS A 368 35.69 7.77 2.99
N VAL A 369 34.77 7.99 2.06
CA VAL A 369 33.33 7.73 2.30
C VAL A 369 33.10 6.27 2.65
N ILE A 370 33.70 5.33 1.93
CA ILE A 370 33.59 3.88 2.23
C ILE A 370 34.17 3.57 3.59
N GLU A 371 35.38 4.07 3.88
CA GLU A 371 36.04 3.90 5.20
C GLU A 371 35.15 4.42 6.33
N GLY A 372 34.60 5.62 6.19
CA GLY A 372 33.68 6.22 7.16
C GLY A 372 32.41 5.40 7.31
N PHE A 373 31.77 5.00 6.21
CA PHE A 373 30.55 4.20 6.22
C PHE A 373 30.73 2.87 6.97
N LEU A 374 31.77 2.12 6.69
CA LEU A 374 32.07 0.86 7.39
C LEU A 374 32.34 1.10 8.87
N LYS A 375 33.13 2.12 9.21
CA LYS A 375 33.43 2.49 10.59
C LYS A 375 32.16 2.86 11.39
N PHE A 376 31.26 3.66 10.79
CA PHE A 376 30.02 4.07 11.45
C PHE A 376 29.04 2.92 11.57
N THR A 377 28.96 2.04 10.57
CA THR A 377 28.20 0.79 10.67
C THR A 377 28.70 -0.07 11.83
N GLU A 378 30.03 -0.22 11.98
CA GLU A 378 30.60 -0.97 13.10
C GLU A 378 30.37 -0.27 14.45
N PHE A 379 30.44 1.06 14.52
CA PHE A 379 30.11 1.82 15.73
C PHE A 379 28.68 1.57 16.20
N LEU A 380 27.70 1.62 15.27
CA LEU A 380 26.31 1.31 15.57
C LEU A 380 26.18 -0.12 16.12
N CYS A 381 26.77 -1.10 15.46
CA CYS A 381 26.74 -2.50 15.90
C CYS A 381 27.35 -2.70 17.28
N LYS A 382 28.44 -2.02 17.61
CA LYS A 382 29.08 -2.03 18.95
C LYS A 382 28.15 -1.48 20.04
N ASN A 383 27.23 -0.61 19.71
CA ASN A 383 26.21 -0.10 20.64
C ASN A 383 25.01 -1.03 20.79
N LYS A 384 25.13 -2.29 20.32
CA LYS A 384 24.11 -3.33 20.47
C LYS A 384 22.77 -2.95 19.85
N ILE A 385 22.80 -2.32 18.66
CA ILE A 385 21.58 -2.18 17.88
C ILE A 385 21.07 -3.55 17.46
N ASP A 386 19.75 -3.69 17.28
CA ASP A 386 19.11 -4.92 16.83
C ASP A 386 19.11 -5.03 15.31
N ILE A 387 18.96 -3.90 14.63
CA ILE A 387 18.75 -3.81 13.19
C ILE A 387 19.58 -2.66 12.62
N ILE A 388 20.24 -2.90 11.48
CA ILE A 388 20.82 -1.81 10.68
C ILE A 388 19.78 -1.33 9.68
N ALA A 389 19.34 -0.08 9.79
CA ALA A 389 18.32 0.55 8.99
C ALA A 389 18.78 0.75 7.54
N HIS A 390 17.87 0.50 6.60
CA HIS A 390 18.03 0.84 5.16
C HIS A 390 19.49 0.87 4.68
N PRO A 391 20.20 -0.26 4.73
CA PRO A 391 21.60 -0.36 4.34
C PRO A 391 21.85 0.33 2.99
N PHE A 392 22.90 1.16 2.93
CA PHE A 392 23.32 1.90 1.73
C PHE A 392 22.44 3.09 1.28
N ARG A 393 21.33 3.42 1.95
CA ARG A 393 20.54 4.64 1.63
C ARG A 393 21.42 5.91 1.68
N PHE A 394 22.42 5.93 2.56
CA PHE A 394 23.41 7.00 2.64
C PHE A 394 24.01 7.35 1.27
N PHE A 395 24.44 6.34 0.50
CA PHE A 395 25.04 6.56 -0.83
C PHE A 395 24.02 7.17 -1.79
N LEU A 396 22.80 6.64 -1.84
CA LEU A 396 21.73 7.12 -2.72
C LEU A 396 21.35 8.58 -2.41
N ARG A 397 21.21 8.92 -1.14
CA ARG A 397 20.92 10.31 -0.70
C ARG A 397 22.01 11.29 -1.09
N ASN A 398 23.27 10.85 -1.11
CA ASN A 398 24.41 11.65 -1.52
C ASN A 398 24.69 11.52 -3.03
N LYS A 399 23.77 10.95 -3.84
CA LYS A 399 23.90 10.75 -5.29
C LYS A 399 25.17 9.98 -5.69
N MET A 400 25.52 9.00 -4.88
CA MET A 400 26.68 8.13 -5.09
C MET A 400 26.21 6.73 -5.46
N ASP A 401 26.96 6.05 -6.31
CA ASP A 401 26.74 4.62 -6.56
C ASP A 401 27.05 3.80 -5.30
N VAL A 402 26.18 2.83 -5.00
CA VAL A 402 26.38 1.90 -3.90
C VAL A 402 27.63 1.03 -4.19
N PRO A 403 28.62 1.00 -3.28
CA PRO A 403 29.85 0.22 -3.51
C PRO A 403 29.59 -1.27 -3.21
N LYS A 404 29.37 -2.07 -4.26
CA LYS A 404 29.06 -3.52 -4.10
C LYS A 404 30.24 -4.33 -3.55
N ASP A 405 31.43 -3.84 -3.70
CA ASP A 405 32.67 -4.43 -3.21
C ASP A 405 32.79 -4.49 -1.67
N ILE A 406 31.98 -3.69 -0.96
CA ILE A 406 31.96 -3.74 0.52
C ILE A 406 30.83 -4.60 1.11
N TYR A 407 30.01 -5.25 0.29
CA TYR A 407 28.88 -6.05 0.81
C TYR A 407 29.33 -7.14 1.77
N ASP A 408 30.42 -7.83 1.45
CA ASP A 408 30.97 -8.87 2.33
C ASP A 408 31.49 -8.30 3.66
N ASP A 409 32.07 -7.09 3.65
CA ASP A 409 32.50 -6.42 4.89
C ASP A 409 31.31 -6.05 5.76
N VAL A 410 30.24 -5.50 5.18
CA VAL A 410 29.02 -5.17 5.93
C VAL A 410 28.37 -6.43 6.48
N VAL A 411 28.21 -7.50 5.68
CA VAL A 411 27.66 -8.78 6.14
C VAL A 411 28.50 -9.36 7.29
N ARG A 412 29.84 -9.30 7.19
CA ARG A 412 30.74 -9.75 8.26
C ARG A 412 30.53 -8.97 9.56
N ILE A 413 30.41 -7.63 9.49
CA ILE A 413 30.14 -6.78 10.65
C ILE A 413 28.78 -7.17 11.27
N LEU A 414 27.73 -7.23 10.47
CA LEU A 414 26.38 -7.57 10.97
C LEU A 414 26.35 -8.93 11.65
N LYS A 415 27.00 -9.93 11.05
CA LYS A 415 27.12 -11.28 11.63
C LYS A 415 27.90 -11.29 12.94
N GLU A 416 29.02 -10.60 13.01
CA GLU A 416 29.88 -10.52 14.19
C GLU A 416 29.10 -9.98 15.41
N TYR A 417 28.27 -8.98 15.21
CA TYR A 417 27.50 -8.33 16.28
C TYR A 417 26.06 -8.86 16.40
N ASN A 418 25.66 -9.87 15.59
CA ASN A 418 24.30 -10.42 15.55
C ASN A 418 23.22 -9.37 15.28
N VAL A 419 23.45 -8.49 14.31
CA VAL A 419 22.55 -7.41 13.88
C VAL A 419 21.83 -7.84 12.62
N ALA A 420 20.50 -7.62 12.56
CA ALA A 420 19.70 -7.89 11.37
C ALA A 420 19.86 -6.78 10.30
N ALA A 421 19.73 -7.15 9.03
CA ALA A 421 19.72 -6.19 7.92
C ALA A 421 18.29 -5.81 7.55
N GLU A 422 17.99 -4.53 7.52
CA GLU A 422 16.65 -4.04 7.15
C GLU A 422 16.42 -4.08 5.64
N LEU A 423 15.33 -4.70 5.23
CA LEU A 423 14.77 -4.55 3.88
C LEU A 423 13.74 -3.43 3.91
N ASN A 424 13.97 -2.39 3.11
CA ASN A 424 13.21 -1.14 3.14
C ASN A 424 13.09 -0.54 1.73
N PHE A 425 11.89 -0.11 1.36
CA PHE A 425 11.59 0.51 0.06
C PHE A 425 11.17 1.98 0.17
N HIS A 426 11.13 2.55 1.38
CA HIS A 426 10.74 3.93 1.61
C HIS A 426 11.71 4.92 0.94
N SER A 427 11.19 6.10 0.57
CA SER A 427 11.95 7.26 0.10
C SER A 427 12.89 6.97 -1.08
N GLY A 428 12.45 6.11 -2.02
CA GLY A 428 13.21 5.77 -3.22
C GLY A 428 14.41 4.87 -2.98
N ASN A 429 14.50 4.23 -1.79
CA ASN A 429 15.49 3.21 -1.51
C ASN A 429 15.34 2.05 -2.50
N ARG A 430 16.46 1.53 -2.99
CA ARG A 430 16.52 0.45 -3.98
C ARG A 430 17.39 -0.68 -3.44
N PRO A 431 16.79 -1.60 -2.66
CA PRO A 431 17.51 -2.77 -2.15
C PRO A 431 18.15 -3.57 -3.28
N ASP A 432 19.42 -3.96 -3.10
CA ASP A 432 20.13 -4.79 -4.08
C ASP A 432 19.96 -6.27 -3.70
N PRO A 433 19.38 -7.11 -4.56
CA PRO A 433 19.21 -8.54 -4.29
C PRO A 433 20.52 -9.24 -3.90
N LEU A 434 21.64 -8.86 -4.50
CA LEU A 434 22.95 -9.44 -4.21
C LEU A 434 23.36 -9.24 -2.74
N PHE A 435 23.07 -8.06 -2.15
CA PHE A 435 23.39 -7.83 -0.74
C PHE A 435 22.55 -8.74 0.17
N PHE A 436 21.25 -8.84 -0.07
CA PHE A 436 20.37 -9.68 0.75
C PHE A 436 20.64 -11.17 0.57
N GLU A 437 20.99 -11.62 -0.63
CA GLU A 437 21.48 -12.97 -0.87
C GLU A 437 22.74 -13.27 -0.04
N LYS A 438 23.70 -12.33 0.02
CA LYS A 438 24.89 -12.46 0.87
C LYS A 438 24.54 -12.47 2.36
N CYS A 439 23.59 -11.67 2.82
CA CYS A 439 23.09 -11.71 4.19
C CYS A 439 22.53 -13.09 4.54
N ILE A 440 21.63 -13.62 3.73
CA ILE A 440 20.99 -14.93 3.94
C ILE A 440 22.05 -16.03 3.97
N ASN A 441 22.93 -16.10 2.98
CA ASN A 441 24.02 -17.07 2.90
C ASN A 441 25.04 -16.92 4.06
N GLY A 442 25.23 -15.70 4.54
CA GLY A 442 26.08 -15.38 5.69
C GLY A 442 25.44 -15.70 7.04
N GLY A 443 24.15 -16.00 7.11
CA GLY A 443 23.39 -16.23 8.33
C GLY A 443 22.96 -14.94 9.05
N VAL A 444 22.96 -13.79 8.36
CA VAL A 444 22.42 -12.53 8.85
C VAL A 444 20.91 -12.54 8.60
N LYS A 445 20.12 -12.29 9.64
CA LYS A 445 18.65 -12.22 9.54
C LYS A 445 18.21 -10.94 8.82
N ILE A 446 17.03 -11.01 8.16
CA ILE A 446 16.44 -9.89 7.44
C ILE A 446 15.27 -9.34 8.23
N SER A 447 15.33 -8.07 8.59
CA SER A 447 14.21 -7.33 9.18
C SER A 447 13.37 -6.69 8.11
N LEU A 448 12.04 -6.78 8.22
CA LEU A 448 11.12 -6.04 7.36
C LEU A 448 10.76 -4.70 8.01
N ALA A 449 10.72 -3.65 7.22
CA ALA A 449 10.42 -2.31 7.70
C ALA A 449 9.66 -1.49 6.66
N SER A 450 8.57 -0.85 7.09
CA SER A 450 7.88 0.14 6.26
C SER A 450 8.64 1.45 6.22
N ASP A 451 9.27 1.83 7.32
CA ASP A 451 9.84 3.18 7.56
C ASP A 451 8.77 4.26 7.28
N ALA A 452 7.55 3.93 7.72
CA ALA A 452 6.36 4.65 7.32
C ALA A 452 6.34 6.08 7.89
N HIS A 453 6.16 7.03 7.00
CA HIS A 453 5.89 8.44 7.29
C HIS A 453 4.47 8.81 6.85
N ASN A 454 3.84 7.95 6.02
CA ASN A 454 2.48 8.06 5.56
C ASN A 454 1.71 6.78 5.90
N LEU A 455 0.42 6.91 6.25
CA LEU A 455 -0.43 5.77 6.63
C LEU A 455 -0.55 4.70 5.53
N ILE A 456 -0.47 5.08 4.25
CA ILE A 456 -0.50 4.12 3.14
C ILE A 456 0.72 3.19 3.09
N GLU A 457 1.79 3.50 3.79
CA GLU A 457 3.00 2.67 3.87
C GLU A 457 2.89 1.62 4.97
N VAL A 458 2.13 1.90 6.05
CA VAL A 458 1.98 1.00 7.19
C VAL A 458 1.29 -0.29 6.78
N GLY A 459 1.97 -1.43 6.96
CA GLY A 459 1.45 -2.74 6.57
C GLY A 459 1.61 -3.08 5.09
N GLU A 460 2.26 -2.24 4.29
CA GLU A 460 2.49 -2.48 2.86
C GLU A 460 3.81 -3.25 2.64
N PHE A 461 3.75 -4.56 2.74
CA PHE A 461 4.92 -5.45 2.61
C PHE A 461 4.94 -6.31 1.34
N SER A 462 4.01 -6.11 0.40
CA SER A 462 3.97 -6.91 -0.83
C SER A 462 5.28 -6.85 -1.61
N LYS A 463 5.85 -5.65 -1.78
CA LYS A 463 7.14 -5.47 -2.48
C LYS A 463 8.29 -6.18 -1.76
N HIS A 464 8.29 -6.18 -0.43
CA HIS A 464 9.31 -6.84 0.39
C HIS A 464 9.25 -8.36 0.21
N ILE A 465 8.06 -8.93 0.30
CA ILE A 465 7.82 -10.36 0.15
C ILE A 465 8.16 -10.83 -1.26
N ASP A 466 7.72 -10.09 -2.29
CA ASP A 466 8.03 -10.41 -3.69
C ASP A 466 9.52 -10.31 -4.00
N PHE A 467 10.21 -9.37 -3.34
CA PHE A 467 11.67 -9.24 -3.46
C PHE A 467 12.38 -10.45 -2.84
N LEU A 468 12.03 -10.83 -1.61
CA LEU A 468 12.66 -11.95 -0.92
C LEU A 468 12.36 -13.29 -1.58
N ARG A 469 11.12 -13.53 -2.06
CA ARG A 469 10.75 -14.76 -2.77
C ARG A 469 11.56 -15.00 -4.04
N LYS A 470 12.08 -13.96 -4.67
CA LYS A 470 12.96 -14.07 -5.84
C LYS A 470 14.38 -14.50 -5.45
N ILE A 471 14.78 -14.29 -4.20
CA ILE A 471 16.09 -14.71 -3.67
C ILE A 471 15.96 -16.12 -3.09
N ASP A 472 15.03 -16.32 -2.15
CA ASP A 472 14.74 -17.61 -1.53
C ASP A 472 13.25 -17.69 -1.17
N PRO A 473 12.53 -18.74 -1.60
CA PRO A 473 11.11 -18.91 -1.30
C PRO A 473 10.82 -19.18 0.19
N ASN A 474 11.80 -19.67 0.97
CA ASN A 474 11.64 -20.03 2.37
C ASN A 474 11.83 -18.82 3.32
N ILE A 475 11.07 -17.76 3.08
CA ILE A 475 11.22 -16.47 3.77
C ILE A 475 11.29 -16.61 5.29
N GLY A 476 10.43 -17.45 5.89
CA GLY A 476 10.36 -17.62 7.35
C GLY A 476 11.67 -18.08 8.01
N GLU A 477 12.55 -18.75 7.27
CA GLU A 477 13.80 -19.28 7.82
C GLU A 477 14.83 -18.20 8.13
N PHE A 478 14.81 -17.07 7.43
CA PHE A 478 15.81 -16.01 7.56
C PHE A 478 15.24 -14.66 8.02
N LEU A 479 13.93 -14.56 8.25
CA LEU A 479 13.38 -13.34 8.84
C LEU A 479 13.85 -13.13 10.27
N TYR A 480 14.05 -11.88 10.61
CA TYR A 480 14.18 -11.42 11.99
C TYR A 480 12.78 -11.32 12.60
N THR A 481 12.50 -12.08 13.64
CA THR A 481 11.16 -12.18 14.26
C THR A 481 11.09 -11.51 15.63
N GLY A 482 12.21 -10.99 16.12
CA GLY A 482 12.24 -10.23 17.36
C GLY A 482 11.75 -11.03 18.57
N TRP A 483 10.55 -10.67 19.06
CA TRP A 483 9.98 -11.25 20.29
C TRP A 483 9.00 -12.42 20.08
N LEU A 484 8.80 -12.89 18.84
CA LEU A 484 7.91 -14.03 18.54
C LEU A 484 8.61 -15.38 18.58
#